data_845f13af51d6859452291b76d59a007f
#
_entry.id   845f13af51d6859452291b76d59a007f
#
_cell.length_a   1.000
_cell.length_b   1.000
_cell.length_c   1.000
_cell.angle_alpha   90.00
_cell.angle_beta   90.00
_cell.angle_gamma   90.00
#
_symmetry.space_group_name_H-M   'P 1'
#
loop_
_entity.id
_entity.type
_entity.pdbx_description
1 polymer ?
#
loop_
_entity_poly.entity_id
_entity_poly.type
_entity_poly.pdbx_seq_one_letter_code
_entity_poly.pdbx_strand_id
1 'polypeptide(L)' 'MQIYRINTTAWEEEDLVLLTTLKESEIERVITPIVFREREGGNDYDNDELVDALKKEYPSAHIEQYQTELPIIII' A
#
# COMPACT_ATOMS: atom_id res chain seq x y z
N MET A 1 8.28 -6.08 13.09
CA MET A 1 7.97 -5.55 11.77
C MET A 1 7.19 -6.60 11.00
N GLN A 2 6.19 -6.21 10.21
CA GLN A 2 5.30 -7.15 9.54
C GLN A 2 5.30 -6.88 8.04
N ILE A 3 5.00 -7.93 7.26
CA ILE A 3 4.88 -7.84 5.82
C ILE A 3 3.40 -7.97 5.47
N TYR A 4 2.89 -6.99 4.72
CA TYR A 4 1.51 -6.99 4.26
C TYR A 4 1.47 -7.03 2.74
N ARG A 5 0.58 -7.85 2.22
CA ARG A 5 0.28 -7.87 0.80
C ARG A 5 -1.12 -7.29 0.62
N ILE A 6 -1.20 -6.17 -0.06
CA ILE A 6 -2.45 -5.45 -0.25
C ILE A 6 -2.88 -5.59 -1.69
N ASN A 7 -4.01 -6.24 -1.89
CA ASN A 7 -4.58 -6.34 -3.21
C ASN A 7 -5.32 -5.04 -3.52
N THR A 8 -4.67 -4.20 -4.32
CA THR A 8 -5.31 -3.03 -4.87
C THR A 8 -5.97 -3.47 -6.17
N THR A 9 -7.26 -3.50 -6.23
CA THR A 9 -8.01 -3.90 -7.43
C THR A 9 -7.92 -2.89 -8.56
N ALA A 10 -6.92 -2.02 -8.51
CA ALA A 10 -6.62 -1.11 -9.59
C ALA A 10 -6.09 -1.88 -10.79
N TRP A 11 -6.49 -1.43 -11.94
CA TRP A 11 -6.18 -1.97 -13.26
C TRP A 11 -4.72 -2.37 -13.43
N GLU A 12 -4.46 -3.61 -13.75
CA GLU A 12 -3.14 -4.10 -14.13
C GLU A 12 -2.00 -3.80 -13.15
N GLU A 13 -2.31 -3.11 -12.04
CA GLU A 13 -1.32 -2.89 -11.02
C GLU A 13 -1.14 -4.13 -10.17
N GLU A 14 0.10 -4.41 -9.85
CA GLU A 14 0.43 -5.52 -8.98
C GLU A 14 0.05 -5.23 -7.54
N ASP A 15 -0.11 -6.29 -6.77
CA ASP A 15 -0.37 -6.14 -5.35
C ASP A 15 0.72 -5.30 -4.68
N LEU A 16 0.31 -4.43 -3.78
CA LEU A 16 1.24 -3.66 -2.98
C LEU A 16 1.80 -4.53 -1.87
N VAL A 17 3.11 -4.67 -1.80
CA VAL A 17 3.77 -5.40 -0.72
C VAL A 17 4.55 -4.42 0.13
N LEU A 18 4.25 -4.40 1.43
CA LEU A 18 4.88 -3.48 2.38
C LEU A 18 5.55 -4.24 3.52
N LEU A 19 6.76 -3.83 3.84
CA LEU A 19 7.41 -4.17 5.11
C LEU A 19 7.31 -2.95 6.02
N THR A 20 6.62 -3.08 7.15
CA THR A 20 6.30 -1.91 7.96
C THR A 20 6.09 -2.24 9.43
N THR A 21 6.30 -1.22 10.27
CA THR A 21 5.97 -1.28 11.69
C THR A 21 4.50 -0.97 11.95
N LEU A 22 3.74 -0.55 10.93
CA LEU A 22 2.34 -0.24 11.07
C LEU A 22 1.49 -1.48 11.29
N LYS A 23 0.35 -1.32 11.96
CA LYS A 23 -0.66 -2.35 12.11
C LYS A 23 -1.58 -2.35 10.90
N GLU A 24 -2.23 -3.47 10.66
CA GLU A 24 -3.19 -3.59 9.56
C GLU A 24 -4.27 -2.52 9.62
N SER A 25 -4.81 -2.26 10.81
CA SER A 25 -5.85 -1.25 11.01
C SER A 25 -5.38 0.17 10.66
N GLU A 26 -4.12 0.47 10.91
CA GLU A 26 -3.53 1.76 10.56
C GLU A 26 -3.40 1.91 9.05
N ILE A 27 -2.98 0.86 8.39
CA ILE A 27 -2.87 0.84 6.93
C ILE A 27 -4.25 0.99 6.28
N GLU A 28 -5.23 0.23 6.73
CA GLU A 28 -6.58 0.30 6.20
C GLU A 28 -7.20 1.70 6.37
N ARG A 29 -6.96 2.33 7.50
CA ARG A 29 -7.52 3.65 7.79
C ARG A 29 -7.04 4.70 6.78
N VAL A 30 -5.81 4.57 6.29
CA VAL A 30 -5.25 5.52 5.31
C VAL A 30 -5.64 5.14 3.89
N ILE A 31 -5.54 3.86 3.56
CA ILE A 31 -5.71 3.39 2.18
C ILE A 31 -7.16 3.35 1.75
N THR A 32 -8.06 2.91 2.61
CA THR A 32 -9.48 2.73 2.27
C THR A 32 -10.14 3.99 1.73
N PRO A 33 -9.98 5.17 2.38
CA PRO A 33 -10.58 6.41 1.85
C PRO A 33 -10.06 6.78 0.46
N ILE A 34 -8.78 6.52 0.20
CA ILE A 34 -8.18 6.83 -1.10
C ILE A 34 -8.79 5.95 -2.19
N VAL A 35 -8.89 4.66 -1.94
CA VAL A 35 -9.46 3.71 -2.88
C VAL A 35 -10.90 4.06 -3.22
N PHE A 36 -11.72 4.36 -2.21
CA PHE A 36 -13.11 4.73 -2.43
C PHE A 36 -13.25 6.03 -3.21
N ARG A 37 -12.47 7.05 -2.84
CA ARG A 37 -12.53 8.35 -3.50
C ARG A 37 -12.16 8.24 -4.97
N GLU A 38 -11.10 7.52 -5.29
CA GLU A 38 -10.65 7.39 -6.67
C GLU A 38 -11.61 6.55 -7.50
N ARG A 39 -12.24 5.53 -6.93
CA ARG A 39 -13.25 4.75 -7.63
C ARG A 39 -14.48 5.59 -7.99
N GLU A 40 -14.96 6.39 -7.05
CA GLU A 40 -16.12 7.25 -7.26
C GLU A 40 -15.83 8.35 -8.28
N GLY A 41 -14.61 8.86 -8.26
CA GLY A 41 -14.18 9.89 -9.20
C GLY A 41 -13.83 9.39 -10.58
N GLY A 42 -13.78 8.06 -10.78
CA GLY A 42 -13.38 7.48 -12.05
C GLY A 42 -11.90 7.62 -12.35
N ASN A 43 -11.10 8.00 -11.35
CA ASN A 43 -9.67 8.13 -11.48
C ASN A 43 -8.97 6.87 -10.97
N ASP A 44 -7.79 6.63 -11.50
CA ASP A 44 -6.95 5.55 -11.03
C ASP A 44 -6.03 6.04 -9.92
N TYR A 45 -5.69 5.15 -9.02
CA TYR A 45 -4.65 5.38 -8.03
C TYR A 45 -3.53 4.37 -8.27
N ASP A 46 -2.31 4.72 -7.88
CA ASP A 46 -1.19 3.81 -7.98
C ASP A 46 -0.64 3.47 -6.59
N ASN A 47 0.23 2.47 -6.55
CA ASN A 47 0.80 2.01 -5.29
C ASN A 47 1.69 3.07 -4.65
N ASP A 48 2.37 3.88 -5.45
CA ASP A 48 3.21 4.96 -4.95
C ASP A 48 2.39 6.01 -4.21
N GLU A 49 1.20 6.33 -4.71
CA GLU A 49 0.29 7.25 -4.04
C GLU A 49 -0.13 6.73 -2.67
N LEU A 50 -0.43 5.44 -2.58
CA LEU A 50 -0.80 4.81 -1.31
C LEU A 50 0.36 4.83 -0.32
N VAL A 51 1.56 4.52 -0.76
CA VAL A 51 2.75 4.54 0.08
C VAL A 51 3.06 5.95 0.56
N ASP A 52 2.97 6.94 -0.32
CA ASP A 52 3.20 8.34 0.05
C ASP A 52 2.19 8.81 1.10
N ALA A 53 0.94 8.41 0.97
CA ALA A 53 -0.10 8.75 1.95
C ALA A 53 0.21 8.14 3.32
N LEU A 54 0.68 6.90 3.35
CA LEU A 54 1.08 6.24 4.60
C LEU A 54 2.26 6.95 5.24
N LYS A 55 3.27 7.30 4.46
CA LYS A 55 4.45 8.01 4.97
C LYS A 55 4.10 9.39 5.50
N LYS A 56 3.16 10.06 4.88
CA LYS A 56 2.70 11.38 5.30
C LYS A 56 1.94 11.31 6.61
N GLU A 57 1.08 10.30 6.77
CA GLU A 57 0.28 10.12 7.99
C GLU A 57 1.11 9.59 9.15
N TYR A 58 2.08 8.73 8.86
CA TYR A 58 2.92 8.09 9.88
C TYR A 58 4.40 8.30 9.57
N PRO A 59 4.90 9.55 9.72
CA PRO A 59 6.28 9.87 9.33
C PRO A 59 7.35 9.15 10.15
N SER A 60 7.00 8.68 11.34
CA SER A 60 7.94 7.95 12.20
C SER A 60 7.93 6.44 11.96
N ALA A 61 7.01 5.94 11.17
CA ALA A 61 6.91 4.51 10.90
C ALA A 61 7.93 4.08 9.86
N HIS A 62 8.39 2.84 9.99
CA HIS A 62 9.19 2.22 8.95
C HIS A 62 8.25 1.70 7.87
N ILE A 63 8.43 2.13 6.64
CA ILE A 63 7.62 1.71 5.50
C ILE A 63 8.54 1.45 4.31
N GLU A 64 8.64 0.18 3.91
CA GLU A 64 9.37 -0.21 2.72
C GLU A 64 8.42 -0.87 1.73
N GLN A 65 8.48 -0.44 0.48
CA GLN A 65 7.69 -1.01 -0.59
C GLN A 65 8.53 -2.02 -1.36
N TYR A 66 7.95 -3.19 -1.60
CA TYR A 66 8.58 -4.21 -2.43
C TYR A 66 7.76 -4.43 -3.69
N GLN A 67 8.45 -4.75 -4.78
CA GLN A 67 7.79 -5.10 -6.03
C GLN A 67 7.50 -6.59 -6.06
N THR A 68 6.29 -6.95 -6.46
CA THR A 68 5.87 -8.35 -6.50
C THR A 68 6.52 -9.15 -7.63
N GLU A 69 7.10 -8.46 -8.60
CA GLU A 69 7.81 -9.09 -9.73
C GLU A 69 9.14 -9.72 -9.36
N LEU A 70 9.74 -9.26 -8.28
CA LEU A 70 11.00 -9.84 -7.86
C LEU A 70 10.73 -11.20 -7.25
N PRO A 71 11.46 -12.24 -7.68
CA PRO A 71 11.32 -13.52 -7.01
C PRO A 71 11.67 -13.32 -5.55
N ILE A 72 10.67 -13.47 -4.70
CA ILE A 72 10.90 -13.44 -3.27
C ILE A 72 11.62 -14.73 -2.94
N ILE A 73 12.93 -14.62 -2.81
CA ILE A 73 13.68 -15.73 -2.29
C ILE A 73 13.43 -15.71 -0.78
N ILE A 74 12.48 -16.52 -0.38
CA ILE A 74 12.25 -16.75 1.02
C ILE A 74 13.31 -17.77 1.45
N ILE A 75 14.28 -17.26 2.12
CA ILE A 75 15.26 -18.13 2.74
C ILE A 75 14.80 -18.44 4.15
#